data_d14441580d2b98a543b0c86c57ae8841
#
_entry.id   d14441580d2b98a543b0c86c57ae8841
#
_cell.length_a   1.000
_cell.length_b   1.000
_cell.length_c   1.000
_cell.angle_alpha   90.00
_cell.angle_beta   90.00
_cell.angle_gamma   90.00
#
_symmetry.space_group_name_H-M   'P 1'
#
loop_
_entity.id
_entity.type
_entity.pdbx_description
1 polymer ?
#
loop_
_entity_poly.entity_id
_entity_poly.type
_entity_poly.pdbx_seq_one_letter_code
_entity_poly.pdbx_strand_id
1 'polypeptide(L)'
;MATVRLVNVNKVYDGGVHAVHDFSIDIKDKEFIVFVGPSGCGKSTTLRMIAGLEEISYGELYIDDKLVNSTAPKDRDIAMVFQSYALYPQMTVYNNMAYALKLRKVPKDEIDRRVKEAAKILRLTDYLDRKPRALSGGQRQRVALGRSIVRRPKVFLMDEPLSNLDAKLRVAMRSEIVRIHNEVGATTIYVTHDQIEAMTMASRIVVMRDGYIQQIGEPNEVYQHPVNMFVAGFIGTPAMNFLHGKLENGYFLIDGSDQKIALTEGQRALLKEYEGKRLVYGIRPENLIYEGSDRFKAHEHAAFAVKCGIVEKLGDIVNVHAKAGDNDVVVKISSKYNVDGKPTIRVAAEEADARFFNESTTMAIMPDNCAYTEAKAPALTQLP
;
A
#
# COMPACT_ATOMS: atom_id res chain seq x y z
N MET A 1 -17.37 -2.29 -19.95
CA MET A 1 -16.81 -1.59 -18.80
C MET A 1 -16.97 -2.51 -17.61
N ALA A 2 -15.95 -2.66 -16.77
CA ALA A 2 -16.02 -3.61 -15.67
C ALA A 2 -15.78 -2.87 -14.34
N THR A 3 -16.86 -2.54 -13.66
CA THR A 3 -16.84 -2.06 -12.28
C THR A 3 -16.88 -3.25 -11.32
N VAL A 4 -16.29 -3.09 -10.12
CA VAL A 4 -16.39 -4.08 -9.05
C VAL A 4 -16.84 -3.35 -7.79
N ARG A 5 -17.97 -3.77 -7.22
CA ARG A 5 -18.52 -3.15 -6.02
C ARG A 5 -18.72 -4.20 -4.93
N LEU A 6 -18.13 -3.94 -3.79
CA LEU A 6 -18.34 -4.70 -2.56
C LEU A 6 -19.17 -3.85 -1.59
N VAL A 7 -20.18 -4.45 -1.00
CA VAL A 7 -21.09 -3.78 -0.05
C VAL A 7 -21.15 -4.61 1.23
N ASN A 8 -20.56 -4.10 2.31
CA ASN A 8 -20.53 -4.71 3.63
C ASN A 8 -20.13 -6.19 3.59
N VAL A 9 -19.10 -6.51 2.77
CA VAL A 9 -18.64 -7.88 2.60
C VAL A 9 -17.88 -8.34 3.86
N ASN A 10 -18.29 -9.49 4.37
CA ASN A 10 -17.75 -10.11 5.57
C ASN A 10 -17.33 -11.55 5.28
N LYS A 11 -16.25 -12.00 5.93
CA LYS A 11 -15.83 -13.40 5.94
C LYS A 11 -15.62 -13.90 7.34
N VAL A 12 -16.42 -14.88 7.69
CA VAL A 12 -16.28 -15.67 8.94
C VAL A 12 -15.96 -17.11 8.55
N TYR A 13 -14.86 -17.64 9.06
CA TYR A 13 -14.47 -19.03 8.86
C TYR A 13 -15.10 -19.96 9.90
N ASP A 14 -15.14 -21.25 9.61
CA ASP A 14 -15.50 -22.26 10.58
C ASP A 14 -14.58 -22.16 11.81
N GLY A 15 -15.18 -22.15 13.00
CA GLY A 15 -14.46 -21.85 14.26
C GLY A 15 -14.52 -20.40 14.72
N GLY A 16 -15.28 -19.54 14.03
CA GLY A 16 -15.59 -18.17 14.47
C GLY A 16 -14.53 -17.11 14.15
N VAL A 17 -13.49 -17.45 13.38
CA VAL A 17 -12.48 -16.46 12.95
C VAL A 17 -13.09 -15.51 11.93
N HIS A 18 -13.25 -14.24 12.29
CA HIS A 18 -13.76 -13.18 11.43
C HIS A 18 -12.58 -12.50 10.71
N ALA A 19 -12.35 -12.88 9.46
CA ALA A 19 -11.15 -12.49 8.70
C ALA A 19 -11.30 -11.21 7.87
N VAL A 20 -12.54 -10.82 7.54
CA VAL A 20 -12.85 -9.57 6.80
C VAL A 20 -14.15 -9.00 7.37
N HIS A 21 -14.12 -7.72 7.72
CA HIS A 21 -15.21 -7.00 8.39
C HIS A 21 -15.72 -5.86 7.52
N ASP A 22 -17.01 -5.86 7.20
CA ASP A 22 -17.77 -4.77 6.56
C ASP A 22 -17.05 -4.09 5.38
N PHE A 23 -16.37 -4.91 4.58
CA PHE A 23 -15.54 -4.43 3.48
C PHE A 23 -16.42 -3.84 2.38
N SER A 24 -16.37 -2.50 2.23
CA SER A 24 -17.14 -1.77 1.24
C SER A 24 -16.26 -0.90 0.37
N ILE A 25 -16.37 -1.07 -0.95
CA ILE A 25 -15.62 -0.29 -1.93
C ILE A 25 -16.30 -0.30 -3.29
N ASP A 26 -16.22 0.83 -3.98
CA ASP A 26 -16.56 0.98 -5.40
C ASP A 26 -15.27 1.11 -6.22
N ILE A 27 -14.99 0.12 -7.09
CA ILE A 27 -13.83 0.09 -8.00
C ILE A 27 -14.32 0.43 -9.40
N LYS A 28 -13.77 1.50 -9.97
CA LYS A 28 -14.16 2.02 -11.28
C LYS A 28 -13.61 1.17 -12.43
N ASP A 29 -14.24 1.28 -13.59
CA ASP A 29 -13.72 0.66 -14.81
C ASP A 29 -12.28 1.11 -15.11
N LYS A 30 -11.41 0.15 -15.44
CA LYS A 30 -9.99 0.35 -15.73
C LYS A 30 -9.16 0.94 -14.57
N GLU A 31 -9.66 0.87 -13.35
CA GLU A 31 -8.92 1.30 -12.18
C GLU A 31 -7.86 0.25 -11.80
N PHE A 32 -6.67 0.72 -11.37
CA PHE A 32 -5.65 -0.11 -10.73
C PHE A 32 -5.71 0.10 -9.23
N ILE A 33 -6.36 -0.79 -8.51
CA ILE A 33 -6.47 -0.70 -7.06
C ILE A 33 -5.55 -1.69 -6.36
N VAL A 34 -4.90 -1.24 -5.29
CA VAL A 34 -3.96 -2.07 -4.52
C VAL A 34 -4.45 -2.24 -3.09
N PHE A 35 -4.63 -3.49 -2.66
CA PHE A 35 -4.86 -3.83 -1.26
C PHE A 35 -3.51 -4.06 -0.58
N VAL A 36 -3.21 -3.29 0.45
CA VAL A 36 -1.94 -3.35 1.17
C VAL A 36 -2.17 -3.42 2.68
N GLY A 37 -1.27 -4.09 3.40
CA GLY A 37 -1.35 -4.26 4.85
C GLY A 37 -0.48 -5.42 5.33
N PRO A 38 -0.37 -5.62 6.65
CA PRO A 38 0.39 -6.71 7.25
C PRO A 38 -0.08 -8.10 6.79
N SER A 39 0.74 -9.11 7.01
CA SER A 39 0.34 -10.49 6.77
C SER A 39 -0.86 -10.86 7.65
N GLY A 40 -1.83 -11.58 7.08
CA GLY A 40 -3.03 -12.01 7.82
C GLY A 40 -4.16 -10.97 7.93
N CYS A 41 -4.02 -9.75 7.40
CA CYS A 41 -5.05 -8.71 7.52
C CYS A 41 -6.25 -8.86 6.56
N GLY A 42 -6.42 -9.98 5.88
CA GLY A 42 -7.62 -10.26 5.05
C GLY A 42 -7.49 -9.96 3.55
N LYS A 43 -6.37 -9.42 3.04
CA LYS A 43 -6.18 -9.05 1.61
C LYS A 43 -6.46 -10.19 0.64
N SER A 44 -5.71 -11.29 0.76
CA SER A 44 -5.87 -12.47 -0.13
C SER A 44 -7.23 -13.14 0.05
N THR A 45 -7.80 -13.11 1.26
CA THR A 45 -9.17 -13.58 1.53
C THR A 45 -10.17 -12.76 0.73
N THR A 46 -10.09 -11.43 0.78
CA THR A 46 -10.96 -10.52 0.00
C THR A 46 -10.78 -10.75 -1.50
N LEU A 47 -9.53 -10.87 -1.97
CA LEU A 47 -9.26 -11.16 -3.38
C LEU A 47 -9.87 -12.50 -3.82
N ARG A 48 -9.78 -13.54 -2.99
CA ARG A 48 -10.37 -14.86 -3.27
C ARG A 48 -11.89 -14.84 -3.24
N MET A 49 -12.51 -14.04 -2.37
CA MET A 49 -13.97 -13.80 -2.41
C MET A 49 -14.40 -13.15 -3.72
N ILE A 50 -13.67 -12.16 -4.22
CA ILE A 50 -13.93 -11.55 -5.53
C ILE A 50 -13.76 -12.59 -6.65
N ALA A 51 -12.76 -13.46 -6.54
CA ALA A 51 -12.54 -14.56 -7.47
C ALA A 51 -13.61 -15.66 -7.43
N GLY A 52 -14.41 -15.75 -6.35
CA GLY A 52 -15.32 -16.85 -6.09
C GLY A 52 -14.62 -18.13 -5.66
N LEU A 53 -13.37 -18.03 -5.23
CA LEU A 53 -12.59 -19.13 -4.66
C LEU A 53 -12.80 -19.27 -3.15
N GLU A 54 -13.43 -18.26 -2.57
CA GLU A 54 -13.82 -18.20 -1.16
C GLU A 54 -15.24 -17.67 -1.09
N GLU A 55 -16.08 -18.26 -0.24
CA GLU A 55 -17.47 -17.83 -0.06
C GLU A 55 -17.55 -16.57 0.80
N ILE A 56 -18.44 -15.65 0.42
CA ILE A 56 -18.81 -14.48 1.20
C ILE A 56 -19.79 -14.91 2.27
N SER A 57 -19.50 -14.63 3.54
CA SER A 57 -20.39 -14.98 4.65
C SER A 57 -21.61 -14.04 4.72
N TYR A 58 -21.36 -12.73 4.56
CA TYR A 58 -22.39 -11.68 4.53
C TYR A 58 -21.98 -10.58 3.57
N GLY A 59 -22.96 -9.77 3.12
CA GLY A 59 -22.74 -8.67 2.19
C GLY A 59 -22.86 -9.10 0.73
N GLU A 60 -22.59 -8.20 -0.17
CA GLU A 60 -22.87 -8.33 -1.60
C GLU A 60 -21.65 -7.96 -2.44
N LEU A 61 -21.40 -8.75 -3.47
CA LEU A 61 -20.36 -8.50 -4.49
C LEU A 61 -21.00 -8.37 -5.86
N TYR A 62 -20.72 -7.25 -6.53
CA TYR A 62 -21.16 -6.99 -7.89
C TYR A 62 -19.96 -6.89 -8.84
N ILE A 63 -20.08 -7.47 -10.02
CA ILE A 63 -19.20 -7.24 -11.18
C ILE A 63 -20.07 -6.69 -12.29
N ASP A 64 -19.77 -5.50 -12.77
CA ASP A 64 -20.73 -4.63 -13.43
C ASP A 64 -21.97 -4.49 -12.52
N ASP A 65 -23.14 -4.43 -12.99
CA ASP A 65 -24.35 -4.36 -12.16
C ASP A 65 -24.90 -5.75 -11.72
N LYS A 66 -24.11 -6.82 -11.94
CA LYS A 66 -24.54 -8.19 -11.64
C LYS A 66 -24.05 -8.64 -10.28
N LEU A 67 -24.99 -9.05 -9.40
CA LEU A 67 -24.67 -9.73 -8.13
C LEU A 67 -24.04 -11.11 -8.44
N VAL A 68 -22.83 -11.36 -7.92
CA VAL A 68 -22.03 -12.55 -8.26
C VAL A 68 -21.72 -13.46 -7.06
N ASN A 69 -22.33 -13.25 -5.91
CA ASN A 69 -22.05 -14.05 -4.70
C ASN A 69 -22.12 -15.56 -4.98
N SER A 70 -23.18 -16.02 -5.65
CA SER A 70 -23.42 -17.44 -6.00
C SER A 70 -22.86 -17.83 -7.36
N THR A 71 -22.22 -16.92 -8.10
CA THR A 71 -21.67 -17.19 -9.44
C THR A 71 -20.35 -17.95 -9.31
N ALA A 72 -20.25 -19.11 -9.98
CA ALA A 72 -19.02 -19.91 -9.97
C ALA A 72 -17.82 -19.12 -10.57
N PRO A 73 -16.57 -19.36 -10.12
CA PRO A 73 -15.38 -18.63 -10.58
C PRO A 73 -15.20 -18.57 -12.09
N LYS A 74 -15.52 -19.67 -12.80
CA LYS A 74 -15.41 -19.79 -14.26
C LYS A 74 -16.34 -18.84 -15.03
N ASP A 75 -17.42 -18.40 -14.38
CA ASP A 75 -18.51 -17.61 -14.98
C ASP A 75 -18.48 -16.13 -14.56
N ARG A 76 -17.50 -15.71 -13.73
CA ARG A 76 -17.32 -14.32 -13.26
C ARG A 76 -16.57 -13.41 -14.24
N ASP A 77 -16.08 -13.95 -15.37
CA ASP A 77 -15.27 -13.25 -16.38
C ASP A 77 -14.04 -12.52 -15.79
N ILE A 78 -13.38 -13.17 -14.86
CA ILE A 78 -12.17 -12.73 -14.20
C ILE A 78 -10.96 -13.59 -14.58
N ALA A 79 -9.76 -13.05 -14.41
CA ALA A 79 -8.53 -13.83 -14.43
C ALA A 79 -7.71 -13.56 -13.17
N MET A 80 -7.11 -14.61 -12.60
CA MET A 80 -6.29 -14.51 -11.40
C MET A 80 -4.86 -14.97 -11.67
N VAL A 81 -3.90 -14.18 -11.18
CA VAL A 81 -2.48 -14.52 -11.11
C VAL A 81 -2.14 -14.83 -9.67
N PHE A 82 -1.67 -16.04 -9.42
CA PHE A 82 -1.31 -16.52 -8.09
C PHE A 82 0.16 -16.23 -7.77
N GLN A 83 0.49 -16.12 -6.51
CA GLN A 83 1.84 -15.92 -5.99
C GLN A 83 2.85 -16.96 -6.52
N SER A 84 2.44 -18.22 -6.67
CA SER A 84 3.27 -19.32 -7.17
C SER A 84 3.35 -19.41 -8.70
N TYR A 85 2.74 -18.44 -9.44
CA TYR A 85 2.57 -18.43 -10.90
C TYR A 85 1.75 -19.59 -11.44
N ALA A 86 1.69 -20.74 -10.78
CA ALA A 86 0.90 -21.95 -11.12
C ALA A 86 1.04 -22.38 -12.60
N LEU A 87 2.26 -22.29 -13.18
CA LEU A 87 2.52 -22.71 -14.56
C LEU A 87 2.48 -24.24 -14.69
N TYR A 88 1.99 -24.74 -15.82
CA TYR A 88 2.07 -26.15 -16.17
C TYR A 88 3.49 -26.50 -16.64
N PRO A 89 4.30 -27.22 -15.84
CA PRO A 89 5.72 -27.38 -16.09
C PRO A 89 6.07 -28.22 -17.34
N GLN A 90 5.15 -29.09 -17.73
CA GLN A 90 5.28 -29.94 -18.94
C GLN A 90 4.93 -29.25 -20.24
N MET A 91 4.17 -28.13 -20.17
CA MET A 91 3.73 -27.37 -21.34
C MET A 91 4.73 -26.30 -21.74
N THR A 92 4.81 -25.99 -23.03
CA THR A 92 5.54 -24.82 -23.53
C THR A 92 4.85 -23.51 -23.08
N VAL A 93 5.54 -22.37 -23.24
CA VAL A 93 4.97 -21.03 -23.00
C VAL A 93 3.69 -20.85 -23.81
N TYR A 94 3.74 -21.16 -25.11
CA TYR A 94 2.57 -21.12 -25.99
C TYR A 94 1.41 -21.93 -25.41
N ASN A 95 1.66 -23.19 -25.06
CA ASN A 95 0.60 -24.08 -24.56
C ASN A 95 0.08 -23.66 -23.18
N ASN A 96 0.94 -23.12 -22.30
CA ASN A 96 0.50 -22.51 -21.05
C ASN A 96 -0.51 -21.39 -21.31
N MET A 97 -0.21 -20.48 -22.24
CA MET A 97 -1.10 -19.35 -22.58
C MET A 97 -2.37 -19.83 -23.29
N ALA A 98 -2.26 -20.76 -24.24
CA ALA A 98 -3.37 -21.27 -25.03
C ALA A 98 -4.36 -22.15 -24.24
N TYR A 99 -3.94 -22.71 -23.10
CA TYR A 99 -4.69 -23.80 -22.43
C TYR A 99 -6.13 -23.44 -22.09
N ALA A 100 -6.34 -22.27 -21.47
CA ALA A 100 -7.69 -21.83 -21.10
C ALA A 100 -8.62 -21.60 -22.31
N LEU A 101 -8.07 -21.15 -23.44
CA LEU A 101 -8.82 -20.95 -24.67
C LEU A 101 -9.18 -22.29 -25.33
N LYS A 102 -8.27 -23.28 -25.28
CA LYS A 102 -8.52 -24.65 -25.74
C LYS A 102 -9.67 -25.30 -24.96
N LEU A 103 -9.70 -25.15 -23.63
CA LEU A 103 -10.81 -25.66 -22.80
C LEU A 103 -12.15 -25.01 -23.13
N ARG A 104 -12.14 -23.73 -23.54
CA ARG A 104 -13.34 -23.01 -24.00
C ARG A 104 -13.71 -23.30 -25.45
N LYS A 105 -13.01 -24.25 -26.12
CA LYS A 105 -13.22 -24.63 -27.52
C LYS A 105 -13.14 -23.45 -28.51
N VAL A 106 -12.29 -22.45 -28.23
CA VAL A 106 -12.04 -21.33 -29.16
C VAL A 106 -11.35 -21.87 -30.41
N PRO A 107 -11.67 -21.36 -31.61
CA PRO A 107 -11.03 -21.77 -32.89
C PRO A 107 -9.51 -21.61 -32.85
N LYS A 108 -8.77 -22.54 -33.48
CA LYS A 108 -7.31 -22.59 -33.45
C LYS A 108 -6.65 -21.28 -33.94
N ASP A 109 -7.16 -20.70 -34.99
CA ASP A 109 -6.65 -19.46 -35.59
C ASP A 109 -6.78 -18.28 -34.59
N GLU A 110 -7.90 -18.21 -33.89
CA GLU A 110 -8.13 -17.19 -32.88
C GLU A 110 -7.23 -17.40 -31.61
N ILE A 111 -7.00 -18.66 -31.24
CA ILE A 111 -6.04 -18.98 -30.17
C ILE A 111 -4.64 -18.50 -30.57
N ASP A 112 -4.17 -18.83 -31.77
CA ASP A 112 -2.85 -18.45 -32.26
C ASP A 112 -2.70 -16.92 -32.28
N ARG A 113 -3.70 -16.24 -32.82
CA ARG A 113 -3.74 -14.77 -32.87
C ARG A 113 -3.61 -14.16 -31.46
N ARG A 114 -4.47 -14.59 -30.50
CA ARG A 114 -4.46 -14.05 -29.13
C ARG A 114 -3.16 -14.36 -28.38
N VAL A 115 -2.62 -15.56 -28.55
CA VAL A 115 -1.34 -15.95 -27.89
C VAL A 115 -0.19 -15.10 -28.44
N LYS A 116 -0.11 -14.90 -29.78
CA LYS A 116 0.92 -14.05 -30.38
C LYS A 116 0.80 -12.58 -29.98
N GLU A 117 -0.41 -12.04 -29.94
CA GLU A 117 -0.68 -10.68 -29.45
C GLU A 117 -0.20 -10.52 -28.00
N ALA A 118 -0.61 -11.42 -27.10
CA ALA A 118 -0.18 -11.39 -25.70
C ALA A 118 1.33 -11.60 -25.54
N ALA A 119 1.93 -12.50 -26.34
CA ALA A 119 3.38 -12.73 -26.32
C ALA A 119 4.15 -11.47 -26.76
N LYS A 120 3.63 -10.70 -27.73
CA LYS A 120 4.22 -9.43 -28.15
C LYS A 120 4.17 -8.40 -27.04
N ILE A 121 3.00 -8.21 -26.38
CA ILE A 121 2.81 -7.32 -25.23
C ILE A 121 3.80 -7.65 -24.11
N LEU A 122 3.98 -8.96 -23.83
CA LEU A 122 4.79 -9.47 -22.72
C LEU A 122 6.27 -9.67 -23.07
N ARG A 123 6.67 -9.38 -24.33
CA ARG A 123 8.04 -9.63 -24.85
C ARG A 123 8.46 -11.09 -24.66
N LEU A 124 7.55 -12.03 -24.99
CA LEU A 124 7.76 -13.48 -24.90
C LEU A 124 7.82 -14.19 -26.25
N THR A 125 7.81 -13.48 -27.37
CA THR A 125 7.72 -14.04 -28.71
C THR A 125 8.80 -15.11 -28.96
N ASP A 126 10.05 -14.84 -28.58
CA ASP A 126 11.20 -15.75 -28.77
C ASP A 126 11.26 -16.91 -27.76
N TYR A 127 10.30 -16.96 -26.84
CA TYR A 127 10.25 -17.95 -25.76
C TYR A 127 9.04 -18.90 -25.88
N LEU A 128 8.20 -18.75 -26.91
CA LEU A 128 6.92 -19.48 -27.02
C LEU A 128 7.08 -21.00 -26.99
N ASP A 129 8.17 -21.52 -27.54
CA ASP A 129 8.46 -22.96 -27.60
C ASP A 129 9.20 -23.50 -26.37
N ARG A 130 9.62 -22.61 -25.46
CA ARG A 130 10.33 -23.03 -24.23
C ARG A 130 9.40 -23.54 -23.17
N LYS A 131 9.89 -24.41 -22.30
CA LYS A 131 9.19 -24.86 -21.08
C LYS A 131 9.56 -23.97 -19.88
N PRO A 132 8.73 -23.89 -18.82
CA PRO A 132 8.96 -23.05 -17.65
C PRO A 132 10.33 -23.22 -16.99
N ARG A 133 10.91 -24.43 -17.01
CA ARG A 133 12.25 -24.72 -16.45
C ARG A 133 13.40 -23.96 -17.16
N ALA A 134 13.18 -23.56 -18.41
CA ALA A 134 14.17 -22.83 -19.23
C ALA A 134 13.95 -21.31 -19.19
N LEU A 135 13.18 -20.79 -18.23
CA LEU A 135 12.82 -19.38 -18.10
C LEU A 135 13.36 -18.80 -16.80
N SER A 136 13.72 -17.50 -16.83
CA SER A 136 14.01 -16.71 -15.62
C SER A 136 12.73 -16.49 -14.78
N GLY A 137 12.88 -16.02 -13.53
CA GLY A 137 11.76 -15.68 -12.66
C GLY A 137 10.78 -14.71 -13.32
N GLY A 138 11.28 -13.60 -13.85
CA GLY A 138 10.44 -12.59 -14.53
C GLY A 138 9.80 -13.11 -15.82
N GLN A 139 10.46 -14.00 -16.56
CA GLN A 139 9.84 -14.64 -17.73
C GLN A 139 8.71 -15.56 -17.31
N ARG A 140 8.88 -16.37 -16.24
CA ARG A 140 7.79 -17.20 -15.70
C ARG A 140 6.61 -16.35 -15.26
N GLN A 141 6.84 -15.24 -14.60
CA GLN A 141 5.78 -14.31 -14.21
C GLN A 141 5.04 -13.74 -15.44
N ARG A 142 5.76 -13.29 -16.46
CA ARG A 142 5.13 -12.82 -17.72
C ARG A 142 4.27 -13.92 -18.36
N VAL A 143 4.69 -15.18 -18.32
CA VAL A 143 3.87 -16.31 -18.81
C VAL A 143 2.59 -16.44 -17.98
N ALA A 144 2.65 -16.29 -16.66
CA ALA A 144 1.47 -16.32 -15.79
C ALA A 144 0.48 -15.16 -16.12
N LEU A 145 1.02 -13.95 -16.34
CA LEU A 145 0.22 -12.82 -16.85
C LEU A 145 -0.38 -13.14 -18.22
N GLY A 146 0.39 -13.74 -19.13
CA GLY A 146 -0.06 -14.12 -20.47
C GLY A 146 -1.23 -15.09 -20.46
N ARG A 147 -1.22 -16.07 -19.55
CA ARG A 147 -2.37 -16.99 -19.35
C ARG A 147 -3.66 -16.25 -19.01
N SER A 148 -3.55 -15.13 -18.36
CA SER A 148 -4.68 -14.29 -17.95
C SER A 148 -5.10 -13.35 -19.08
N ILE A 149 -4.15 -12.69 -19.75
CA ILE A 149 -4.39 -11.70 -20.80
C ILE A 149 -5.10 -12.31 -22.03
N VAL A 150 -4.69 -13.52 -22.47
CA VAL A 150 -5.28 -14.18 -23.64
C VAL A 150 -6.79 -14.41 -23.51
N ARG A 151 -7.30 -14.45 -22.28
CA ARG A 151 -8.72 -14.61 -21.98
C ARG A 151 -9.52 -13.33 -22.19
N ARG A 152 -8.83 -12.16 -22.26
CA ARG A 152 -9.43 -10.82 -22.26
C ARG A 152 -10.45 -10.66 -21.12
N PRO A 153 -10.06 -10.88 -19.87
CA PRO A 153 -10.97 -10.80 -18.75
C PRO A 153 -11.42 -9.36 -18.51
N LYS A 154 -12.58 -9.18 -17.93
CA LYS A 154 -13.06 -7.88 -17.49
C LYS A 154 -12.28 -7.37 -16.26
N VAL A 155 -11.91 -8.28 -15.34
CA VAL A 155 -11.21 -7.97 -14.10
C VAL A 155 -9.98 -8.85 -13.95
N PHE A 156 -8.84 -8.21 -13.67
CA PHE A 156 -7.58 -8.86 -13.30
C PHE A 156 -7.41 -8.88 -11.78
N LEU A 157 -7.16 -10.06 -11.23
CA LEU A 157 -6.85 -10.28 -9.83
C LEU A 157 -5.40 -10.77 -9.70
N MET A 158 -4.59 -10.12 -8.86
CA MET A 158 -3.18 -10.46 -8.67
C MET A 158 -2.87 -10.63 -7.18
N ASP A 159 -2.56 -11.85 -6.77
CA ASP A 159 -2.24 -12.20 -5.37
C ASP A 159 -0.72 -12.25 -5.20
N GLU A 160 -0.11 -11.19 -4.69
CA GLU A 160 1.33 -11.02 -4.44
C GLU A 160 2.25 -11.50 -5.58
N PRO A 161 2.03 -11.07 -6.83
CA PRO A 161 2.72 -11.67 -7.98
C PRO A 161 4.23 -11.38 -8.04
N LEU A 162 4.75 -10.40 -7.27
CA LEU A 162 6.16 -10.02 -7.26
C LEU A 162 6.95 -10.55 -6.07
N SER A 163 6.30 -11.19 -5.08
CA SER A 163 6.92 -11.62 -3.82
C SER A 163 8.12 -12.57 -3.99
N ASN A 164 8.09 -13.42 -5.03
CA ASN A 164 9.13 -14.42 -5.31
C ASN A 164 10.26 -13.92 -6.23
N LEU A 165 10.38 -12.61 -6.46
CA LEU A 165 11.42 -12.01 -7.31
C LEU A 165 12.48 -11.30 -6.48
N ASP A 166 13.72 -11.28 -7.00
CA ASP A 166 14.79 -10.45 -6.46
C ASP A 166 14.47 -8.94 -6.60
N ALA A 167 15.13 -8.09 -5.82
CA ALA A 167 14.85 -6.66 -5.75
C ALA A 167 14.97 -5.94 -7.11
N LYS A 168 16.02 -6.25 -7.90
CA LYS A 168 16.25 -5.63 -9.21
C LYS A 168 15.13 -5.98 -10.21
N LEU A 169 14.78 -7.26 -10.23
CA LEU A 169 13.73 -7.75 -11.12
C LEU A 169 12.35 -7.22 -10.69
N ARG A 170 12.09 -7.10 -9.39
CA ARG A 170 10.85 -6.54 -8.85
C ARG A 170 10.63 -5.10 -9.33
N VAL A 171 11.67 -4.25 -9.31
CA VAL A 171 11.59 -2.86 -9.84
C VAL A 171 11.20 -2.86 -11.32
N ALA A 172 11.86 -3.68 -12.14
CA ALA A 172 11.54 -3.75 -13.57
C ALA A 172 10.11 -4.27 -13.82
N MET A 173 9.66 -5.25 -13.03
CA MET A 173 8.36 -5.86 -13.20
C MET A 173 7.20 -4.96 -12.74
N ARG A 174 7.39 -4.08 -11.76
CA ARG A 174 6.38 -3.06 -11.39
C ARG A 174 6.00 -2.21 -12.59
N SER A 175 7.00 -1.59 -13.23
CA SER A 175 6.77 -0.77 -14.43
C SER A 175 6.12 -1.57 -15.56
N GLU A 176 6.51 -2.83 -15.72
CA GLU A 176 5.96 -3.71 -16.75
C GLU A 176 4.48 -4.06 -16.49
N ILE A 177 4.08 -4.32 -15.24
CA ILE A 177 2.68 -4.59 -14.86
C ILE A 177 1.81 -3.36 -15.12
N VAL A 178 2.26 -2.16 -14.75
CA VAL A 178 1.53 -0.91 -15.01
C VAL A 178 1.37 -0.70 -16.53
N ARG A 179 2.43 -0.92 -17.31
CA ARG A 179 2.37 -0.85 -18.77
C ARG A 179 1.34 -1.82 -19.34
N ILE A 180 1.36 -3.08 -18.89
CA ILE A 180 0.44 -4.13 -19.32
C ILE A 180 -1.01 -3.76 -18.96
N HIS A 181 -1.23 -3.27 -17.74
CA HIS A 181 -2.56 -2.79 -17.32
C HIS A 181 -3.11 -1.72 -18.27
N ASN A 182 -2.29 -0.71 -18.60
CA ASN A 182 -2.68 0.38 -19.50
C ASN A 182 -2.96 -0.13 -20.93
N GLU A 183 -2.19 -1.10 -21.43
CA GLU A 183 -2.39 -1.68 -22.78
C GLU A 183 -3.63 -2.58 -22.84
N VAL A 184 -3.90 -3.34 -21.79
CA VAL A 184 -5.05 -4.27 -21.73
C VAL A 184 -6.34 -3.54 -21.38
N GLY A 185 -6.27 -2.49 -20.56
CA GLY A 185 -7.41 -1.67 -20.16
C GLY A 185 -8.46 -2.42 -19.33
N ALA A 186 -8.04 -3.42 -18.54
CA ALA A 186 -8.93 -4.16 -17.64
C ALA A 186 -8.81 -3.63 -16.21
N THR A 187 -9.91 -3.64 -15.46
CA THR A 187 -9.93 -3.30 -14.04
C THR A 187 -9.02 -4.27 -13.28
N THR A 188 -8.08 -3.75 -12.49
CA THR A 188 -7.04 -4.55 -11.83
C THR A 188 -7.13 -4.40 -10.32
N ILE A 189 -7.20 -5.54 -9.61
CA ILE A 189 -7.11 -5.60 -8.15
C ILE A 189 -5.83 -6.36 -7.80
N TYR A 190 -4.92 -5.67 -7.13
CA TYR A 190 -3.59 -6.15 -6.81
C TYR A 190 -3.42 -6.25 -5.30
N VAL A 191 -2.92 -7.37 -4.81
CA VAL A 191 -2.61 -7.57 -3.39
C VAL A 191 -1.10 -7.59 -3.20
N THR A 192 -0.63 -6.85 -2.20
CA THR A 192 0.78 -6.86 -1.80
C THR A 192 0.93 -6.54 -0.31
N HIS A 193 2.08 -6.88 0.25
CA HIS A 193 2.56 -6.35 1.53
C HIS A 193 3.67 -5.30 1.34
N ASP A 194 4.11 -5.04 0.12
CA ASP A 194 5.15 -4.08 -0.23
C ASP A 194 4.54 -2.69 -0.46
N GLN A 195 4.87 -1.74 0.42
CA GLN A 195 4.39 -0.36 0.34
C GLN A 195 4.84 0.35 -0.93
N ILE A 196 6.06 0.04 -1.42
CA ILE A 196 6.60 0.68 -2.62
C ILE A 196 5.79 0.24 -3.85
N GLU A 197 5.35 -1.03 -3.91
CA GLU A 197 4.44 -1.49 -4.95
C GLU A 197 3.13 -0.72 -4.91
N ALA A 198 2.51 -0.61 -3.73
CA ALA A 198 1.26 0.14 -3.56
C ALA A 198 1.40 1.60 -3.98
N MET A 199 2.45 2.30 -3.48
CA MET A 199 2.69 3.71 -3.78
C MET A 199 3.01 4.01 -5.25
N THR A 200 3.62 3.04 -5.99
CA THR A 200 4.11 3.29 -7.35
C THR A 200 3.18 2.79 -8.45
N MET A 201 2.26 1.87 -8.14
CA MET A 201 1.43 1.22 -9.15
C MET A 201 -0.05 1.58 -9.05
N ALA A 202 -0.54 1.94 -7.86
CA ALA A 202 -1.96 2.13 -7.62
C ALA A 202 -2.51 3.46 -8.15
N SER A 203 -3.74 3.42 -8.68
CA SER A 203 -4.59 4.61 -8.80
C SER A 203 -5.17 4.97 -7.43
N ARG A 204 -5.64 3.96 -6.68
CA ARG A 204 -6.01 4.06 -5.25
C ARG A 204 -5.45 2.89 -4.46
N ILE A 205 -5.13 3.15 -3.20
CA ILE A 205 -4.67 2.18 -2.21
C ILE A 205 -5.79 1.92 -1.21
N VAL A 206 -5.97 0.66 -0.84
CA VAL A 206 -6.77 0.24 0.30
C VAL A 206 -5.82 -0.28 1.36
N VAL A 207 -5.62 0.47 2.43
CA VAL A 207 -4.82 0.04 3.58
C VAL A 207 -5.70 -0.79 4.51
N MET A 208 -5.26 -2.02 4.78
CA MET A 208 -6.01 -2.97 5.61
C MET A 208 -5.24 -3.36 6.87
N ARG A 209 -5.97 -3.54 7.97
CA ARG A 209 -5.46 -4.10 9.23
C ARG A 209 -6.55 -4.92 9.92
N ASP A 210 -6.19 -6.10 10.39
CA ASP A 210 -7.05 -6.97 11.22
C ASP A 210 -8.46 -7.19 10.63
N GLY A 211 -8.54 -7.35 9.29
CA GLY A 211 -9.79 -7.54 8.56
C GLY A 211 -10.55 -6.26 8.20
N TYR A 212 -10.13 -5.10 8.69
CA TYR A 212 -10.80 -3.81 8.46
C TYR A 212 -10.06 -2.94 7.44
N ILE A 213 -10.82 -2.18 6.66
CA ILE A 213 -10.27 -1.07 5.87
C ILE A 213 -9.90 0.05 6.84
N GLN A 214 -8.65 0.50 6.78
CA GLN A 214 -8.17 1.65 7.57
C GLN A 214 -8.31 2.96 6.79
N GLN A 215 -7.92 2.95 5.52
CA GLN A 215 -8.03 4.11 4.63
C GLN A 215 -8.09 3.66 3.18
N ILE A 216 -8.86 4.39 2.38
CA ILE A 216 -8.85 4.31 0.91
C ILE A 216 -8.52 5.70 0.38
N GLY A 217 -7.60 5.79 -0.57
CA GLY A 217 -7.24 7.07 -1.18
C GLY A 217 -6.17 6.91 -2.26
N GLU A 218 -5.85 8.00 -2.94
CA GLU A 218 -4.71 8.06 -3.84
C GLU A 218 -3.40 7.90 -3.06
N PRO A 219 -2.32 7.36 -3.67
CA PRO A 219 -1.05 7.13 -2.97
C PRO A 219 -0.54 8.33 -2.19
N ASN A 220 -0.49 9.52 -2.81
CA ASN A 220 -0.02 10.75 -2.18
C ASN A 220 -0.93 11.19 -1.03
N GLU A 221 -2.24 11.03 -1.17
CA GLU A 221 -3.21 11.35 -0.13
C GLU A 221 -3.01 10.49 1.12
N VAL A 222 -2.92 9.17 0.93
CA VAL A 222 -2.68 8.22 2.03
C VAL A 222 -1.35 8.49 2.73
N TYR A 223 -0.33 8.90 1.97
CA TYR A 223 0.99 9.24 2.51
C TYR A 223 0.98 10.55 3.30
N GLN A 224 0.38 11.60 2.74
CA GLN A 224 0.39 12.94 3.34
C GLN A 224 -0.66 13.13 4.42
N HIS A 225 -1.84 12.50 4.26
CA HIS A 225 -3.01 12.67 5.13
C HIS A 225 -3.48 11.33 5.70
N PRO A 226 -2.64 10.61 6.47
CA PRO A 226 -3.04 9.37 7.10
C PRO A 226 -4.13 9.62 8.14
N VAL A 227 -5.21 8.82 8.11
CA VAL A 227 -6.37 8.99 9.02
C VAL A 227 -6.11 8.51 10.44
N ASN A 228 -5.06 7.71 10.66
CA ASN A 228 -4.68 7.22 11.99
C ASN A 228 -3.18 6.90 12.06
N MET A 229 -2.68 6.65 13.26
CA MET A 229 -1.27 6.32 13.50
C MET A 229 -0.84 5.03 12.80
N PHE A 230 -1.75 4.06 12.63
CA PHE A 230 -1.41 2.83 11.93
C PHE A 230 -1.06 3.12 10.45
N VAL A 231 -1.91 3.84 9.73
CA VAL A 231 -1.65 4.22 8.33
C VAL A 231 -0.37 5.04 8.22
N ALA A 232 -0.19 6.03 9.12
CA ALA A 232 0.99 6.89 9.18
C ALA A 232 2.30 6.10 9.37
N GLY A 233 2.29 5.10 10.25
CA GLY A 233 3.43 4.25 10.55
C GLY A 233 3.63 3.11 9.55
N PHE A 234 2.54 2.66 8.91
CA PHE A 234 2.63 1.58 7.92
C PHE A 234 3.08 2.09 6.55
N ILE A 235 2.63 3.27 6.11
CA ILE A 235 2.97 3.83 4.79
C ILE A 235 4.16 4.78 4.91
N GLY A 236 5.27 4.40 4.24
CA GLY A 236 6.54 5.15 4.23
C GLY A 236 7.71 4.35 4.80
N THR A 237 8.90 4.54 4.20
CA THR A 237 10.15 3.89 4.63
C THR A 237 11.28 4.92 4.67
N PRO A 238 11.78 5.27 5.87
CA PRO A 238 11.34 4.83 7.19
C PRO A 238 9.91 5.29 7.54
N ALA A 239 9.32 4.67 8.57
CA ALA A 239 8.00 5.04 9.07
C ALA A 239 7.94 6.48 9.63
N MET A 240 6.74 7.05 9.76
CA MET A 240 6.54 8.33 10.43
C MET A 240 7.05 8.26 11.88
N ASN A 241 7.77 9.27 12.33
CA ASN A 241 8.14 9.44 13.73
C ASN A 241 6.91 9.86 14.54
N PHE A 242 6.75 9.29 15.71
CA PHE A 242 5.69 9.64 16.67
C PHE A 242 6.33 10.15 17.95
N LEU A 243 6.16 11.45 18.22
CA LEU A 243 6.57 12.06 19.49
C LEU A 243 5.35 12.13 20.40
N HIS A 244 5.39 11.45 21.52
CA HIS A 244 4.38 11.55 22.57
C HIS A 244 4.65 12.81 23.40
N GLY A 245 3.59 13.48 23.84
CA GLY A 245 3.74 14.71 24.59
C GLY A 245 2.42 15.38 24.95
N LYS A 246 2.52 16.62 25.40
CA LYS A 246 1.39 17.44 25.87
C LYS A 246 1.36 18.77 25.16
N LEU A 247 0.17 19.25 24.84
CA LEU A 247 -0.03 20.60 24.34
C LEU A 247 -0.17 21.57 25.50
N GLU A 248 0.66 22.64 25.53
CA GLU A 248 0.60 23.64 26.58
C GLU A 248 1.09 25.00 26.09
N ASN A 249 0.27 26.04 26.27
CA ASN A 249 0.59 27.43 25.93
C ASN A 249 1.08 27.62 24.48
N GLY A 250 0.48 26.88 23.51
CA GLY A 250 0.84 26.95 22.10
C GLY A 250 2.14 26.22 21.72
N TYR A 251 2.67 25.38 22.64
CA TYR A 251 3.81 24.50 22.39
C TYR A 251 3.43 23.04 22.58
N PHE A 252 4.07 22.20 21.79
CA PHE A 252 4.05 20.76 22.04
C PHE A 252 5.26 20.39 22.90
N LEU A 253 5.03 19.92 24.12
CA LEU A 253 6.05 19.49 25.08
C LEU A 253 6.38 18.03 24.85
N ILE A 254 7.65 17.70 24.60
CA ILE A 254 8.11 16.34 24.29
C ILE A 254 8.31 15.57 25.60
N ASP A 255 7.69 14.40 25.72
CA ASP A 255 7.84 13.54 26.91
C ASP A 255 9.29 13.14 27.16
N GLY A 256 9.66 13.06 28.44
CA GLY A 256 11.01 12.69 28.88
C GLY A 256 12.08 13.76 28.61
N SER A 257 11.65 15.01 28.33
CA SER A 257 12.58 16.12 28.10
C SER A 257 11.95 17.48 28.46
N ASP A 258 12.80 18.50 28.63
CA ASP A 258 12.38 19.92 28.77
C ASP A 258 12.18 20.61 27.42
N GLN A 259 12.20 19.85 26.31
CA GLN A 259 12.14 20.39 24.97
C GLN A 259 10.70 20.59 24.52
N LYS A 260 10.50 21.63 23.71
CA LYS A 260 9.20 22.00 23.18
C LYS A 260 9.29 22.39 21.71
N ILE A 261 8.28 22.07 20.95
CA ILE A 261 8.11 22.46 19.55
C ILE A 261 7.08 23.59 19.51
N ALA A 262 7.44 24.75 18.95
CA ALA A 262 6.49 25.84 18.75
C ALA A 262 5.48 25.46 17.66
N LEU A 263 4.20 25.71 17.92
CA LEU A 263 3.15 25.46 16.94
C LEU A 263 2.80 26.72 16.18
N THR A 264 2.52 26.57 14.89
CA THR A 264 2.00 27.66 14.04
C THR A 264 0.61 28.09 14.50
N GLU A 265 0.18 29.27 14.06
CA GLU A 265 -1.16 29.79 14.37
C GLU A 265 -2.28 28.83 13.88
N GLY A 266 -2.12 28.29 12.65
CA GLY A 266 -3.05 27.30 12.11
C GLY A 266 -3.12 26.01 12.93
N GLN A 267 -1.98 25.50 13.39
CA GLN A 267 -1.91 24.32 14.26
C GLN A 267 -2.55 24.59 15.62
N ARG A 268 -2.30 25.76 16.21
CA ARG A 268 -2.95 26.17 17.47
C ARG A 268 -4.47 26.30 17.34
N ALA A 269 -4.95 26.83 16.23
CA ALA A 269 -6.38 26.91 15.94
C ALA A 269 -7.00 25.51 15.82
N LEU A 270 -6.38 24.59 15.10
CA LEU A 270 -6.80 23.18 14.94
C LEU A 270 -6.84 22.44 16.29
N LEU A 271 -5.86 22.71 17.15
CA LEU A 271 -5.65 21.96 18.39
C LEU A 271 -6.27 22.64 19.62
N LYS A 272 -7.07 23.69 19.45
CA LYS A 272 -7.65 24.49 20.55
C LYS A 272 -8.34 23.65 21.63
N GLU A 273 -9.10 22.62 21.24
CA GLU A 273 -9.80 21.74 22.15
C GLU A 273 -8.90 20.73 22.89
N TYR A 274 -7.63 20.66 22.46
CA TYR A 274 -6.63 19.73 23.02
C TYR A 274 -5.64 20.44 23.96
N GLU A 275 -5.83 21.73 24.27
CA GLU A 275 -5.00 22.45 25.22
C GLU A 275 -4.99 21.74 26.57
N GLY A 276 -3.81 21.51 27.13
CA GLY A 276 -3.59 20.75 28.35
C GLY A 276 -3.71 19.22 28.22
N LYS A 277 -4.05 18.70 27.02
CA LYS A 277 -4.20 17.25 26.78
C LYS A 277 -2.94 16.64 26.19
N ARG A 278 -2.84 15.32 26.31
CA ARG A 278 -1.81 14.52 25.66
C ARG A 278 -2.17 14.26 24.21
N LEU A 279 -1.17 14.35 23.35
CA LEU A 279 -1.25 14.15 21.91
C LEU A 279 -0.02 13.40 21.41
N VAL A 280 -0.09 12.95 20.16
CA VAL A 280 1.06 12.43 19.44
C VAL A 280 1.35 13.37 18.25
N TYR A 281 2.57 13.88 18.20
CA TYR A 281 3.09 14.68 17.09
C TYR A 281 3.76 13.74 16.10
N GLY A 282 3.18 13.62 14.90
CA GLY A 282 3.69 12.81 13.81
C GLY A 282 4.49 13.65 12.81
N ILE A 283 5.70 13.24 12.51
CA ILE A 283 6.56 13.88 11.51
C ILE A 283 7.36 12.85 10.73
N ARG A 284 7.38 12.97 9.40
CA ARG A 284 8.14 12.04 8.58
C ARG A 284 9.64 12.28 8.71
N PRO A 285 10.48 11.22 8.61
CA PRO A 285 11.94 11.34 8.73
C PRO A 285 12.59 12.37 7.80
N GLU A 286 12.08 12.51 6.57
CA GLU A 286 12.55 13.47 5.56
C GLU A 286 12.13 14.91 5.83
N ASN A 287 11.11 15.11 6.67
CA ASN A 287 10.59 16.43 7.07
C ASN A 287 11.20 16.94 8.39
N LEU A 288 12.17 16.19 8.94
CA LEU A 288 13.07 16.67 9.99
C LEU A 288 14.32 17.26 9.34
N ILE A 289 14.44 18.59 9.44
CA ILE A 289 15.50 19.37 8.81
C ILE A 289 16.70 19.42 9.76
N TYR A 290 17.83 18.87 9.31
CA TYR A 290 19.08 18.87 10.08
C TYR A 290 19.70 20.28 10.19
N GLU A 291 20.28 20.64 11.34
CA GLU A 291 20.89 21.94 11.64
C GLU A 291 21.99 22.39 10.66
N GLY A 292 22.68 21.45 10.02
CA GLY A 292 23.66 21.74 8.97
C GLY A 292 23.06 22.09 7.60
N SER A 293 21.72 22.04 7.45
CA SER A 293 21.03 22.37 6.21
C SER A 293 20.74 23.87 6.11
N ASP A 294 20.85 24.43 4.89
CA ASP A 294 20.50 25.83 4.61
C ASP A 294 19.04 26.16 4.95
N ARG A 295 18.15 25.15 4.92
CA ARG A 295 16.73 25.29 5.27
C ARG A 295 16.48 25.43 6.78
N PHE A 296 17.43 25.04 7.64
CA PHE A 296 17.23 24.97 9.09
C PHE A 296 16.85 26.32 9.71
N LYS A 297 17.48 27.41 9.31
CA LYS A 297 17.21 28.75 9.86
C LYS A 297 15.76 29.20 9.73
N ALA A 298 15.09 28.80 8.65
CA ALA A 298 13.68 29.16 8.42
C ALA A 298 12.73 28.45 9.41
N HIS A 299 13.15 27.32 9.96
CA HIS A 299 12.34 26.46 10.85
C HIS A 299 12.94 26.36 12.27
N GLU A 300 13.93 27.20 12.61
CA GLU A 300 14.65 27.09 13.88
C GLU A 300 13.75 27.26 15.12
N HIS A 301 12.63 27.94 14.99
CA HIS A 301 11.64 28.10 16.07
C HIS A 301 10.92 26.76 16.45
N ALA A 302 10.88 25.79 15.53
CA ALA A 302 10.35 24.45 15.77
C ALA A 302 11.46 23.40 15.98
N ALA A 303 12.69 23.85 16.33
CA ALA A 303 13.83 22.97 16.50
C ALA A 303 13.87 22.33 17.90
N PHE A 304 14.32 21.08 17.90
CA PHE A 304 14.61 20.31 19.12
C PHE A 304 15.87 19.46 18.93
N ALA A 305 16.47 19.02 20.04
CA ALA A 305 17.67 18.21 20.02
C ALA A 305 17.30 16.73 20.07
N VAL A 306 18.04 15.91 19.33
CA VAL A 306 17.92 14.44 19.38
C VAL A 306 19.27 13.82 19.72
N LYS A 307 19.26 12.87 20.66
CA LYS A 307 20.45 12.10 21.07
C LYS A 307 20.69 11.02 20.02
N CYS A 308 21.82 11.13 19.31
CA CYS A 308 22.17 10.18 18.24
C CYS A 308 22.47 8.78 18.79
N GLY A 309 22.01 7.77 18.08
CA GLY A 309 22.31 6.37 18.26
C GLY A 309 23.00 5.79 17.04
N ILE A 310 22.35 4.83 16.36
CA ILE A 310 22.90 4.17 15.18
C ILE A 310 22.77 5.09 13.94
N VAL A 311 23.82 5.11 13.13
CA VAL A 311 23.87 5.87 11.87
C VAL A 311 23.97 4.87 10.71
N GLU A 312 22.91 4.78 9.90
CA GLU A 312 22.85 3.92 8.72
C GLU A 312 23.17 4.72 7.46
N LYS A 313 24.26 4.37 6.76
CA LYS A 313 24.68 5.02 5.50
C LYS A 313 24.14 4.24 4.30
N LEU A 314 23.19 4.83 3.58
CA LEU A 314 22.50 4.20 2.45
C LEU A 314 22.90 4.79 1.09
N GLY A 315 24.13 5.31 0.98
CA GLY A 315 24.66 5.97 -0.20
C GLY A 315 24.45 7.47 -0.19
N ASP A 316 23.43 7.98 -0.85
CA ASP A 316 23.09 9.40 -0.90
C ASP A 316 22.32 9.92 0.33
N ILE A 317 21.85 9.00 1.16
CA ILE A 317 21.06 9.25 2.36
C ILE A 317 21.73 8.60 3.58
N VAL A 318 21.57 9.26 4.72
CA VAL A 318 21.94 8.75 6.04
C VAL A 318 20.68 8.75 6.91
N ASN A 319 20.31 7.61 7.47
CA ASN A 319 19.30 7.53 8.52
C ASN A 319 19.98 7.56 9.88
N VAL A 320 19.66 8.55 10.68
CA VAL A 320 20.14 8.66 12.07
C VAL A 320 19.02 8.19 12.99
N HIS A 321 19.19 7.02 13.61
CA HIS A 321 18.33 6.53 14.68
C HIS A 321 18.71 7.26 15.96
N ALA A 322 17.77 7.98 16.55
CA ALA A 322 18.02 8.91 17.65
C ALA A 322 16.86 8.86 18.67
N LYS A 323 17.03 9.59 19.78
CA LYS A 323 15.97 9.80 20.78
C LYS A 323 15.72 11.28 21.00
N ALA A 324 14.42 11.64 21.07
CA ALA A 324 13.94 12.93 21.55
C ALA A 324 13.18 12.69 22.85
N GLY A 325 13.80 12.99 24.00
CA GLY A 325 13.28 12.54 25.28
C GLY A 325 13.15 11.01 25.34
N ASP A 326 11.95 10.52 25.64
CA ASP A 326 11.64 9.09 25.67
C ASP A 326 11.27 8.50 24.28
N ASN A 327 11.14 9.34 23.26
CA ASN A 327 10.66 8.93 21.95
C ASN A 327 11.80 8.52 21.01
N ASP A 328 11.62 7.40 20.30
CA ASP A 328 12.51 7.00 19.21
C ASP A 328 12.21 7.82 17.97
N VAL A 329 13.27 8.32 17.32
CA VAL A 329 13.19 9.20 16.15
C VAL A 329 14.17 8.74 15.08
N VAL A 330 13.74 8.71 13.83
CA VAL A 330 14.63 8.52 12.68
C VAL A 330 14.71 9.84 11.94
N VAL A 331 15.92 10.34 11.72
CA VAL A 331 16.19 11.55 10.93
C VAL A 331 16.84 11.16 9.61
N LYS A 332 16.24 11.54 8.50
CA LYS A 332 16.77 11.28 7.16
C LYS A 332 17.56 12.46 6.66
N ILE A 333 18.86 12.30 6.55
CA ILE A 333 19.82 13.38 6.23
C ILE A 333 20.52 13.06 4.92
N SER A 334 20.84 14.09 4.10
CA SER A 334 21.69 13.89 2.91
C SER A 334 23.11 13.49 3.33
N SER A 335 23.72 12.53 2.64
CA SER A 335 25.10 12.05 2.90
C SER A 335 26.18 13.14 2.73
N LYS A 336 25.85 14.30 2.13
CA LYS A 336 26.74 15.46 2.08
C LYS A 336 27.07 16.06 3.44
N TYR A 337 26.24 15.79 4.47
CA TYR A 337 26.44 16.25 5.83
C TYR A 337 27.09 15.18 6.68
N ASN A 338 28.17 15.53 7.40
CA ASN A 338 28.81 14.62 8.31
C ASN A 338 28.13 14.67 9.68
N VAL A 339 27.60 13.54 10.12
CA VAL A 339 26.98 13.36 11.44
C VAL A 339 27.72 12.32 12.29
N ASP A 340 28.83 11.76 11.77
CA ASP A 340 29.58 10.74 12.48
C ASP A 340 30.15 11.28 13.80
N GLY A 341 30.00 10.49 14.87
CA GLY A 341 30.54 10.79 16.20
C GLY A 341 29.84 11.95 16.92
N LYS A 342 28.79 12.54 16.35
CA LYS A 342 27.99 13.53 17.06
C LYS A 342 27.09 12.87 18.09
N PRO A 343 27.22 13.18 19.40
CA PRO A 343 26.35 12.57 20.41
C PRO A 343 24.91 13.13 20.34
N THR A 344 24.75 14.35 19.83
CA THR A 344 23.47 15.05 19.72
C THR A 344 23.51 15.92 18.46
N ILE A 345 22.37 16.00 17.78
CA ILE A 345 22.13 16.93 16.67
C ILE A 345 20.82 17.70 16.92
N ARG A 346 20.71 18.90 16.37
CA ARG A 346 19.45 19.63 16.34
C ARG A 346 18.75 19.40 15.03
N VAL A 347 17.45 19.19 15.12
CA VAL A 347 16.54 19.05 13.96
C VAL A 347 15.38 20.01 14.12
N ALA A 348 14.87 20.54 13.02
CA ALA A 348 13.66 21.34 13.02
C ALA A 348 12.56 20.62 12.24
N ALA A 349 11.35 20.67 12.75
CA ALA A 349 10.21 20.10 12.06
C ALA A 349 9.74 21.06 10.93
N GLU A 350 9.44 20.49 9.76
CA GLU A 350 8.71 21.21 8.71
C GLU A 350 7.22 21.22 9.09
N GLU A 351 6.75 22.36 9.59
CA GLU A 351 5.46 22.44 10.32
C GLU A 351 4.25 22.09 9.43
N ALA A 352 4.31 22.43 8.13
CA ALA A 352 3.26 22.11 7.17
C ALA A 352 3.00 20.58 7.03
N ASP A 353 4.05 19.79 7.29
CA ASP A 353 4.04 18.34 7.15
C ASP A 353 3.82 17.60 8.48
N ALA A 354 3.76 18.34 9.58
CA ALA A 354 3.42 17.76 10.88
C ALA A 354 1.95 17.30 10.91
N ARG A 355 1.73 16.17 11.56
CA ARG A 355 0.38 15.60 11.80
C ARG A 355 0.18 15.40 13.28
N PHE A 356 -1.04 15.54 13.73
CA PHE A 356 -1.38 15.35 15.14
C PHE A 356 -2.37 14.21 15.26
N PHE A 357 -2.17 13.39 16.27
CA PHE A 357 -3.04 12.25 16.55
C PHE A 357 -3.51 12.31 18.00
N ASN A 358 -4.74 11.93 18.21
CA ASN A 358 -5.27 11.73 19.55
C ASN A 358 -4.62 10.48 20.16
N GLU A 359 -3.97 10.61 21.31
CA GLU A 359 -3.20 9.52 21.93
C GLU A 359 -4.08 8.30 22.28
N SER A 360 -5.32 8.52 22.71
CA SER A 360 -6.22 7.44 23.13
C SER A 360 -6.92 6.73 21.98
N THR A 361 -7.35 7.46 20.94
CA THR A 361 -8.06 6.89 19.79
C THR A 361 -7.14 6.54 18.64
N THR A 362 -5.90 7.04 18.64
CA THR A 362 -4.91 6.97 17.56
C THR A 362 -5.35 7.62 16.23
N MET A 363 -6.51 8.26 16.21
CA MET A 363 -7.04 8.94 15.02
C MET A 363 -6.33 10.27 14.80
N ALA A 364 -6.14 10.63 13.54
CA ALA A 364 -5.59 11.93 13.16
C ALA A 364 -6.58 13.06 13.52
N ILE A 365 -6.03 14.18 14.00
CA ILE A 365 -6.78 15.41 14.26
C ILE A 365 -6.71 16.22 12.97
N MET A 366 -7.83 16.31 12.27
CA MET A 366 -7.95 16.98 10.97
C MET A 366 -8.99 18.11 11.05
N PRO A 367 -8.89 19.12 10.16
CA PRO A 367 -9.96 20.13 10.02
C PRO A 367 -11.31 19.48 9.64
N ASP A 368 -12.42 20.03 10.12
CA ASP A 368 -13.79 19.51 9.91
C ASP A 368 -14.20 19.37 8.42
N ASN A 369 -13.58 20.13 7.53
CA ASN A 369 -13.83 20.12 6.09
C ASN A 369 -12.84 19.25 5.28
N CYS A 370 -12.10 18.39 5.94
CA CYS A 370 -11.16 17.50 5.27
C CYS A 370 -11.91 16.37 4.53
N ALA A 371 -11.89 16.39 3.18
CA ALA A 371 -12.63 15.45 2.33
C ALA A 371 -12.01 14.04 2.25
N TYR A 372 -10.97 13.74 3.04
CA TYR A 372 -10.10 12.57 2.86
C TYR A 372 -10.57 11.28 3.56
N THR A 373 -11.87 11.09 3.80
CA THR A 373 -12.35 9.93 4.54
C THR A 373 -13.45 9.17 3.80
N GLU A 374 -13.09 8.28 2.87
CA GLU A 374 -14.03 7.27 2.38
C GLU A 374 -14.17 6.05 3.32
N ALA A 375 -13.32 5.89 4.33
CA ALA A 375 -13.42 4.80 5.28
C ALA A 375 -13.45 5.29 6.73
N LYS A 376 -14.51 4.98 7.44
CA LYS A 376 -14.57 5.09 8.91
C LYS A 376 -13.82 3.89 9.50
N ALA A 377 -12.51 4.02 9.67
CA ALA A 377 -11.78 3.04 10.47
C ALA A 377 -12.33 3.08 11.91
N PRO A 378 -12.74 1.95 12.50
CA PRO A 378 -13.06 1.92 13.92
C PRO A 378 -11.84 2.36 14.71
N ALA A 379 -12.05 3.15 15.77
CA ALA A 379 -10.96 3.49 16.69
C ALA A 379 -10.27 2.20 17.17
N LEU A 380 -8.94 2.17 17.19
CA LEU A 380 -8.17 0.95 17.57
C LEU A 380 -8.54 0.41 18.95
N THR A 381 -9.14 1.25 19.82
CA THR A 381 -9.69 0.85 21.13
C THR A 381 -10.96 -0.02 21.03
N GLN A 382 -11.54 -0.19 19.84
CA GLN A 382 -12.75 -1.01 19.61
C GLN A 382 -12.43 -2.32 18.86
N LEU A 383 -11.16 -2.59 18.56
CA LEU A 383 -10.73 -3.88 18.02
C LEU A 383 -10.52 -4.86 19.19
N PRO A 384 -11.05 -6.10 19.09
CA PRO A 384 -10.91 -7.12 20.12
C PRO A 384 -9.47 -7.55 20.35
#